data_45ea424909a0e295da21d4f14f32ffd9
#
_entry.id   45ea424909a0e295da21d4f14f32ffd9
#
_cell.length_a   1.000
_cell.length_b   1.000
_cell.length_c   1.000
_cell.angle_alpha   90.00
_cell.angle_beta   90.00
_cell.angle_gamma   90.00
#
_symmetry.space_group_name_H-M   'P 1'
#
loop_
_entity.id
_entity.type
_entity.pdbx_description
1 polymer ?
#
loop_
_entity_poly.entity_id
_entity_poly.type
_entity_poly.pdbx_seq_one_letter_code
_entity_poly.pdbx_strand_id
1 'polypeptide(L)'
;NVGQNRHLKLRLGKGCAQSLRGMGAQVVVTEIDPICALQAAMEGYRVLTVEDTLGWADIYVTTTGNCNIIRIEHMEKMKDQAIVCNIGHFDNEIQVHKLQTYPGIRHLNIKPQVDRYTFPSGNSLYLLAEGRLVNLGCATGHPSFVMSNSFANQVLAQLELWNTRKDRSVGVEVLPKVLDEEVARLHLAKIGCKLTVLRPEQADYIGVPVEGPYKPDFYRY
;
A
#
# COMPACT_ATOMS: atom_id res chain seq x y z
N ASN A 1 4.42 -8.89 -16.35
CA ASN A 1 4.75 -8.17 -15.07
C ASN A 1 3.53 -7.67 -14.28
N VAL A 2 2.32 -8.09 -14.62
CA VAL A 2 1.08 -7.69 -13.90
C VAL A 2 0.91 -8.48 -12.58
N GLY A 3 1.53 -9.64 -12.45
CA GLY A 3 1.36 -10.52 -11.27
C GLY A 3 2.10 -10.08 -9.99
N GLN A 4 3.28 -9.46 -10.11
CA GLN A 4 4.08 -9.07 -8.93
C GLN A 4 3.53 -7.84 -8.21
N ASN A 5 2.84 -6.95 -8.92
CA ASN A 5 2.24 -5.76 -8.31
C ASN A 5 0.99 -6.04 -7.45
N ARG A 6 0.30 -7.16 -7.61
CA ARG A 6 -0.92 -7.47 -6.84
C ARG A 6 -0.66 -7.68 -5.35
N HIS A 7 0.42 -8.35 -4.97
CA HIS A 7 0.73 -8.61 -3.56
C HIS A 7 1.13 -7.36 -2.78
N LEU A 8 1.82 -6.41 -3.42
CA LEU A 8 2.18 -5.14 -2.79
C LEU A 8 0.94 -4.27 -2.52
N LYS A 9 -0.03 -4.28 -3.43
CA LYS A 9 -1.29 -3.52 -3.35
C LYS A 9 -2.18 -3.99 -2.20
N LEU A 10 -2.30 -5.30 -2.00
CA LEU A 10 -3.04 -5.88 -0.88
C LEU A 10 -2.48 -5.47 0.49
N ARG A 11 -1.16 -5.36 0.62
CA ARG A 11 -0.50 -4.95 1.86
C ARG A 11 -0.74 -3.48 2.19
N LEU A 12 -0.75 -2.61 1.19
CA LEU A 12 -0.95 -1.18 1.37
C LEU A 12 -2.37 -0.88 1.87
N GLY A 13 -3.40 -1.45 1.23
CA GLY A 13 -4.80 -1.32 1.66
C GLY A 13 -5.04 -1.86 3.07
N LYS A 14 -4.49 -3.05 3.39
CA LYS A 14 -4.54 -3.63 4.73
C LYS A 14 -3.88 -2.72 5.78
N GLY A 15 -2.70 -2.20 5.50
CA GLY A 15 -1.98 -1.29 6.39
C GLY A 15 -2.76 0.00 6.64
N CYS A 16 -3.38 0.60 5.61
CA CYS A 16 -4.24 1.77 5.75
C CYS A 16 -5.47 1.45 6.61
N ALA A 17 -6.15 0.34 6.35
CA ALA A 17 -7.33 -0.08 7.12
C ALA A 17 -6.99 -0.31 8.60
N GLN A 18 -5.90 -1.00 8.89
CA GLN A 18 -5.44 -1.25 10.26
C GLN A 18 -5.05 0.05 10.98
N SER A 19 -4.33 0.95 10.30
CA SER A 19 -3.92 2.23 10.87
C SER A 19 -5.12 3.11 11.22
N LEU A 20 -6.08 3.24 10.30
CA LEU A 20 -7.30 4.02 10.53
C LEU A 20 -8.13 3.42 11.68
N ARG A 21 -8.31 2.10 11.72
CA ARG A 21 -8.99 1.42 12.83
C ARG A 21 -8.26 1.61 14.15
N GLY A 22 -6.94 1.54 14.14
CA GLY A 22 -6.11 1.79 15.32
C GLY A 22 -6.27 3.21 15.87
N MET A 23 -6.65 4.17 15.04
CA MET A 23 -6.98 5.54 15.43
C MET A 23 -8.46 5.74 15.81
N GLY A 24 -9.25 4.67 15.87
CA GLY A 24 -10.65 4.70 16.28
C GLY A 24 -11.66 4.94 15.15
N ALA A 25 -11.23 4.94 13.88
CA ALA A 25 -12.14 5.09 12.76
C ALA A 25 -12.98 3.82 12.53
N GLN A 26 -14.22 4.00 12.09
CA GLN A 26 -15.03 2.93 11.50
C GLN A 26 -14.60 2.74 10.05
N VAL A 27 -13.91 1.63 9.79
CA VAL A 27 -13.33 1.36 8.47
C VAL A 27 -14.23 0.43 7.67
N VAL A 28 -14.48 0.81 6.41
CA VAL A 28 -15.10 -0.01 5.38
C VAL A 28 -14.06 -0.30 4.32
N VAL A 29 -14.05 -1.53 3.84
CA VAL A 29 -13.16 -1.99 2.77
C VAL A 29 -13.98 -2.20 1.52
N THR A 30 -13.47 -1.75 0.38
CA THR A 30 -13.99 -2.11 -0.94
C THR A 30 -12.99 -3.03 -1.62
N GLU A 31 -13.43 -4.16 -2.18
CA GLU A 31 -12.54 -5.16 -2.74
C GLU A 31 -13.22 -5.91 -3.90
N ILE A 32 -12.45 -6.28 -4.92
CA ILE A 32 -12.93 -7.06 -6.07
C ILE A 32 -12.55 -8.54 -5.98
N ASP A 33 -11.50 -8.87 -5.24
CA ASP A 33 -11.06 -10.26 -5.06
C ASP A 33 -11.87 -10.89 -3.91
N PRO A 34 -12.65 -11.96 -4.17
CA PRO A 34 -13.50 -12.57 -3.16
C PRO A 34 -12.70 -13.16 -1.98
N ILE A 35 -11.47 -13.62 -2.20
CA ILE A 35 -10.60 -14.13 -1.13
C ILE A 35 -10.17 -12.98 -0.21
N CYS A 36 -9.75 -11.86 -0.79
CA CYS A 36 -9.34 -10.69 -0.02
C CYS A 36 -10.53 -10.03 0.70
N ALA A 37 -11.69 -10.00 0.06
CA ALA A 37 -12.94 -9.55 0.66
C ALA A 37 -13.33 -10.40 1.88
N LEU A 38 -13.25 -11.73 1.74
CA LEU A 38 -13.51 -12.66 2.84
C LEU A 38 -12.50 -12.46 3.99
N GLN A 39 -11.21 -12.31 3.69
CA GLN A 39 -10.18 -12.03 4.71
C GLN A 39 -10.49 -10.73 5.46
N ALA A 40 -10.85 -9.66 4.75
CA ALA A 40 -11.21 -8.39 5.37
C ALA A 40 -12.44 -8.54 6.29
N ALA A 41 -13.47 -9.28 5.85
CA ALA A 41 -14.65 -9.56 6.65
C ALA A 41 -14.31 -10.37 7.91
N MET A 42 -13.44 -11.38 7.80
CA MET A 42 -12.97 -12.17 8.94
C MET A 42 -12.11 -11.35 9.92
N GLU A 43 -11.42 -10.30 9.45
CA GLU A 43 -10.72 -9.34 10.29
C GLU A 43 -11.67 -8.32 10.97
N GLY A 44 -12.98 -8.42 10.73
CA GLY A 44 -14.03 -7.59 11.34
C GLY A 44 -14.30 -6.29 10.60
N TYR A 45 -13.84 -6.13 9.36
CA TYR A 45 -14.21 -4.98 8.52
C TYR A 45 -15.56 -5.23 7.83
N ARG A 46 -16.32 -4.17 7.65
CA ARG A 46 -17.45 -4.18 6.72
C ARG A 46 -16.86 -4.12 5.29
N VAL A 47 -17.34 -5.01 4.42
CA VAL A 47 -16.99 -4.99 3.00
C VAL A 47 -18.20 -4.54 2.21
N LEU A 48 -18.09 -3.43 1.51
CA LEU A 48 -19.15 -2.77 0.77
C LEU A 48 -18.63 -2.30 -0.60
N THR A 49 -19.52 -1.80 -1.46
CA THR A 49 -19.12 -1.07 -2.67
C THR A 49 -18.84 0.40 -2.35
N VAL A 50 -18.19 1.12 -3.28
CA VAL A 50 -18.01 2.58 -3.15
C VAL A 50 -19.37 3.26 -3.07
N GLU A 51 -20.29 2.83 -3.90
CA GLU A 51 -21.66 3.35 -4.00
C GLU A 51 -22.43 3.26 -2.67
N ASP A 52 -22.24 2.18 -1.92
CA ASP A 52 -22.86 2.00 -0.60
C ASP A 52 -22.30 2.95 0.48
N THR A 53 -21.17 3.60 0.21
CA THR A 53 -20.51 4.51 1.17
C THR A 53 -20.83 5.97 0.92
N LEU A 54 -21.43 6.29 -0.24
CA LEU A 54 -21.73 7.67 -0.62
C LEU A 54 -22.72 8.33 0.36
N GLY A 55 -22.50 9.59 0.64
CA GLY A 55 -23.34 10.42 1.52
C GLY A 55 -23.06 10.27 3.01
N TRP A 56 -22.30 9.27 3.48
CA TRP A 56 -22.00 9.11 4.90
C TRP A 56 -20.51 8.93 5.25
N ALA A 57 -19.69 8.39 4.36
CA ALA A 57 -18.27 8.24 4.64
C ALA A 57 -17.55 9.60 4.61
N ASP A 58 -16.65 9.81 5.57
CA ASP A 58 -15.92 11.06 5.76
C ASP A 58 -14.61 11.09 4.97
N ILE A 59 -13.95 9.92 4.81
CA ILE A 59 -12.62 9.81 4.21
C ILE A 59 -12.61 8.65 3.21
N TYR A 60 -12.12 8.93 2.01
CA TYR A 60 -11.91 7.97 0.94
C TYR A 60 -10.42 7.85 0.64
N VAL A 61 -9.88 6.63 0.72
CA VAL A 61 -8.47 6.34 0.46
C VAL A 61 -8.37 5.28 -0.63
N THR A 62 -7.82 5.62 -1.79
CA THR A 62 -7.59 4.67 -2.87
C THR A 62 -6.21 4.03 -2.78
N THR A 63 -6.13 2.70 -2.96
CA THR A 63 -4.92 1.90 -2.78
C THR A 63 -4.79 0.78 -3.81
N THR A 64 -5.55 0.86 -4.91
CA THR A 64 -5.76 -0.29 -5.81
C THR A 64 -4.68 -0.41 -6.88
N GLY A 65 -4.01 0.70 -7.23
CA GLY A 65 -3.12 0.80 -8.38
C GLY A 65 -3.80 0.49 -9.71
N ASN A 66 -5.11 0.69 -9.77
CA ASN A 66 -5.94 0.62 -10.96
C ASN A 66 -6.31 2.06 -11.40
N CYS A 67 -7.34 2.26 -12.17
CA CYS A 67 -7.79 3.59 -12.60
C CYS A 67 -9.28 3.78 -12.34
N ASN A 68 -9.71 5.06 -12.24
CA ASN A 68 -11.12 5.46 -12.13
C ASN A 68 -11.89 4.76 -10.99
N ILE A 69 -11.23 4.56 -9.86
CA ILE A 69 -11.85 3.98 -8.66
C ILE A 69 -12.84 4.97 -8.06
N ILE A 70 -12.41 6.22 -7.89
CA ILE A 70 -13.28 7.33 -7.51
C ILE A 70 -13.59 8.15 -8.77
N ARG A 71 -14.82 8.04 -9.23
CA ARG A 71 -15.32 8.73 -10.42
C ARG A 71 -16.01 10.03 -10.05
N ILE A 72 -16.23 10.89 -11.03
CA ILE A 72 -16.92 12.18 -10.81
C ILE A 72 -18.33 11.99 -10.24
N GLU A 73 -19.06 10.97 -10.70
CA GLU A 73 -20.40 10.63 -10.23
C GLU A 73 -20.42 10.18 -8.76
N HIS A 74 -19.31 9.64 -8.25
CA HIS A 74 -19.13 9.35 -6.83
C HIS A 74 -18.89 10.64 -6.05
N MET A 75 -18.00 11.51 -6.54
CA MET A 75 -17.62 12.75 -5.86
C MET A 75 -18.80 13.71 -5.68
N GLU A 76 -19.72 13.76 -6.64
CA GLU A 76 -20.96 14.55 -6.55
C GLU A 76 -21.89 14.09 -5.39
N LYS A 77 -21.86 12.80 -5.08
CA LYS A 77 -22.74 12.16 -4.09
C LYS A 77 -22.08 11.91 -2.74
N MET A 78 -20.79 12.23 -2.61
CA MET A 78 -20.10 12.13 -1.33
C MET A 78 -20.72 13.06 -0.31
N LYS A 79 -20.54 12.73 0.97
CA LYS A 79 -20.88 13.62 2.08
C LYS A 79 -20.19 14.97 1.91
N ASP A 80 -20.87 16.06 2.26
CA ASP A 80 -20.24 17.39 2.24
C ASP A 80 -18.98 17.40 3.10
N GLN A 81 -17.92 17.99 2.56
CA GLN A 81 -16.59 18.05 3.15
C GLN A 81 -15.88 16.70 3.28
N ALA A 82 -16.27 15.70 2.51
CA ALA A 82 -15.52 14.44 2.44
C ALA A 82 -14.08 14.68 2.00
N ILE A 83 -13.15 13.91 2.56
CA ILE A 83 -11.72 13.94 2.23
C ILE A 83 -11.42 12.79 1.27
N VAL A 84 -10.79 13.11 0.15
CA VAL A 84 -10.42 12.13 -0.88
C VAL A 84 -8.91 12.16 -1.06
N CYS A 85 -8.28 11.01 -0.97
CA CYS A 85 -6.85 10.88 -1.17
C CYS A 85 -6.47 9.54 -1.81
N ASN A 86 -5.30 9.53 -2.43
CA ASN A 86 -4.73 8.37 -3.08
C ASN A 86 -3.38 8.00 -2.45
N ILE A 87 -3.17 6.72 -2.25
CA ILE A 87 -1.88 6.17 -1.84
C ILE A 87 -1.44 5.04 -2.81
N GLY A 88 -2.19 4.82 -3.88
CA GLY A 88 -1.76 4.01 -5.01
C GLY A 88 -0.63 4.68 -5.79
N HIS A 89 0.06 3.90 -6.63
CA HIS A 89 1.29 4.36 -7.27
C HIS A 89 1.09 5.54 -8.24
N PHE A 90 -0.03 5.55 -8.98
CA PHE A 90 -0.35 6.59 -9.96
C PHE A 90 -1.57 7.42 -9.52
N ASP A 91 -1.67 8.63 -10.03
CA ASP A 91 -2.73 9.60 -9.75
C ASP A 91 -4.04 9.36 -10.51
N ASN A 92 -4.14 8.27 -11.26
CA ASN A 92 -5.29 7.94 -12.11
C ASN A 92 -6.41 7.15 -11.38
N GLU A 93 -6.24 6.82 -10.11
CA GLU A 93 -7.27 6.15 -9.32
C GLU A 93 -8.47 7.06 -9.04
N ILE A 94 -8.24 8.38 -8.96
CA ILE A 94 -9.26 9.41 -8.78
C ILE A 94 -9.39 10.19 -10.08
N GLN A 95 -10.60 10.46 -10.57
CA GLN A 95 -10.83 11.23 -11.79
C GLN A 95 -10.63 12.73 -11.57
N VAL A 96 -9.41 13.14 -11.16
CA VAL A 96 -9.07 14.52 -10.83
C VAL A 96 -9.31 15.46 -12.02
N HIS A 97 -8.92 15.05 -13.22
CA HIS A 97 -9.14 15.87 -14.42
C HIS A 97 -10.62 16.17 -14.65
N LYS A 98 -11.51 15.20 -14.47
CA LYS A 98 -12.96 15.44 -14.59
C LYS A 98 -13.50 16.33 -13.49
N LEU A 99 -12.94 16.25 -12.28
CA LEU A 99 -13.30 17.15 -11.20
C LEU A 99 -12.90 18.59 -11.51
N GLN A 100 -11.66 18.80 -11.98
CA GLN A 100 -11.13 20.13 -12.33
C GLN A 100 -11.88 20.79 -13.49
N THR A 101 -12.37 19.98 -14.44
CA THR A 101 -13.10 20.47 -15.63
C THR A 101 -14.62 20.40 -15.46
N TYR A 102 -15.12 20.07 -14.27
CA TYR A 102 -16.55 19.95 -14.03
C TYR A 102 -17.25 21.31 -14.18
N PRO A 103 -18.37 21.41 -14.94
CA PRO A 103 -19.04 22.67 -15.18
C PRO A 103 -19.48 23.36 -13.88
N GLY A 104 -19.03 24.59 -13.67
CA GLY A 104 -19.38 25.39 -12.48
C GLY A 104 -18.69 25.00 -11.18
N ILE A 105 -17.68 24.11 -11.24
CA ILE A 105 -16.87 23.78 -10.05
C ILE A 105 -16.11 25.02 -9.56
N ARG A 106 -16.06 25.20 -8.26
CA ARG A 106 -15.21 26.22 -7.63
C ARG A 106 -14.05 25.53 -6.93
N HIS A 107 -12.83 25.91 -7.28
CA HIS A 107 -11.60 25.41 -6.69
C HIS A 107 -11.00 26.46 -5.75
N LEU A 108 -10.59 26.02 -4.57
CA LEU A 108 -9.88 26.83 -3.57
C LEU A 108 -8.73 26.01 -2.99
N ASN A 109 -7.50 26.47 -3.21
CA ASN A 109 -6.35 25.91 -2.48
C ASN A 109 -6.37 26.43 -1.03
N ILE A 110 -6.55 25.52 -0.07
CA ILE A 110 -6.62 25.84 1.37
C ILE A 110 -5.21 26.04 1.93
N LYS A 111 -4.31 25.13 1.57
CA LYS A 111 -2.89 25.15 1.89
C LYS A 111 -2.15 24.23 0.93
N PRO A 112 -0.82 24.25 0.86
CA PRO A 112 -0.09 23.34 -0.02
C PRO A 112 -0.58 21.89 0.10
N GLN A 113 -0.87 21.28 -1.05
CA GLN A 113 -1.36 19.90 -1.18
C GLN A 113 -2.78 19.64 -0.60
N VAL A 114 -3.56 20.68 -0.30
CA VAL A 114 -4.94 20.53 0.19
C VAL A 114 -5.85 21.47 -0.59
N ASP A 115 -6.68 20.90 -1.44
CA ASP A 115 -7.57 21.61 -2.35
C ASP A 115 -9.03 21.32 -2.00
N ARG A 116 -9.84 22.36 -1.95
CA ARG A 116 -11.29 22.27 -1.80
C ARG A 116 -11.96 22.48 -3.16
N TYR A 117 -12.80 21.54 -3.52
CA TYR A 117 -13.67 21.64 -4.70
C TYR A 117 -15.12 21.76 -4.24
N THR A 118 -15.84 22.76 -4.70
CA THR A 118 -17.25 22.98 -4.38
C THR A 118 -18.07 22.86 -5.65
N PHE A 119 -19.00 21.93 -5.68
CA PHE A 119 -19.93 21.69 -6.78
C PHE A 119 -21.00 22.80 -6.85
N PRO A 120 -21.67 22.99 -8.00
CA PRO A 120 -22.79 23.92 -8.12
C PRO A 120 -23.96 23.64 -7.17
N SER A 121 -24.11 22.40 -6.75
CA SER A 121 -25.08 21.97 -5.72
C SER A 121 -24.81 22.58 -4.33
N GLY A 122 -23.61 23.13 -4.10
CA GLY A 122 -23.15 23.59 -2.80
C GLY A 122 -22.34 22.55 -2.03
N ASN A 123 -22.41 21.27 -2.42
CA ASN A 123 -21.60 20.21 -1.81
C ASN A 123 -20.12 20.42 -2.12
N SER A 124 -19.26 20.06 -1.19
CA SER A 124 -17.80 20.23 -1.34
C SER A 124 -17.04 18.99 -0.92
N LEU A 125 -15.82 18.84 -1.44
CA LEU A 125 -14.87 17.82 -1.00
C LEU A 125 -13.47 18.41 -0.88
N TYR A 126 -12.63 17.77 -0.12
CA TYR A 126 -11.20 18.05 -0.02
C TYR A 126 -10.42 16.98 -0.76
N LEU A 127 -9.61 17.38 -1.73
CA LEU A 127 -8.67 16.53 -2.44
C LEU A 127 -7.27 16.76 -1.89
N LEU A 128 -6.60 15.69 -1.43
CA LEU A 128 -5.25 15.77 -0.92
C LEU A 128 -4.23 15.42 -2.02
N ALA A 129 -3.12 16.14 -2.02
CA ALA A 129 -1.98 15.96 -2.93
C ALA A 129 -2.37 15.90 -4.42
N GLU A 130 -3.47 16.56 -4.82
CA GLU A 130 -3.99 16.55 -6.19
C GLU A 130 -4.25 15.13 -6.73
N GLY A 131 -4.59 14.16 -5.86
CA GLY A 131 -4.77 12.75 -6.22
C GLY A 131 -3.47 11.96 -6.37
N ARG A 132 -2.30 12.58 -6.16
CA ARG A 132 -1.01 11.92 -6.13
C ARG A 132 -0.79 11.21 -4.78
N LEU A 133 0.35 10.55 -4.60
CA LEU A 133 0.72 9.84 -3.36
C LEU A 133 0.63 10.75 -2.12
N VAL A 134 -0.43 10.58 -1.34
CA VAL A 134 -0.72 11.42 -0.16
C VAL A 134 0.35 11.32 0.93
N ASN A 135 0.99 10.16 1.09
CA ASN A 135 2.06 9.97 2.06
C ASN A 135 3.32 10.78 1.74
N LEU A 136 3.52 11.15 0.47
CA LEU A 136 4.63 12.01 0.04
C LEU A 136 4.22 13.49 0.01
N GLY A 137 3.00 13.78 -0.44
CA GLY A 137 2.51 15.14 -0.58
C GLY A 137 2.06 15.77 0.75
N CYS A 138 1.40 15.02 1.61
CA CYS A 138 0.78 15.52 2.84
C CYS A 138 1.38 14.97 4.13
N ALA A 139 2.40 14.10 4.04
CA ALA A 139 3.07 13.51 5.19
C ALA A 139 4.59 13.47 4.99
N THR A 140 5.31 12.77 5.87
CA THR A 140 6.78 12.73 5.86
C THR A 140 7.36 11.58 5.04
N GLY A 141 6.52 10.81 4.33
CA GLY A 141 6.93 9.62 3.60
C GLY A 141 7.27 8.45 4.52
N HIS A 142 8.13 7.53 4.03
CA HIS A 142 8.56 6.38 4.81
C HIS A 142 9.66 6.76 5.82
N PRO A 143 9.63 6.19 7.04
CA PRO A 143 10.72 6.35 8.00
C PRO A 143 12.05 5.84 7.42
N SER A 144 13.15 6.52 7.76
CA SER A 144 14.49 6.17 7.26
C SER A 144 14.89 4.72 7.61
N PHE A 145 14.48 4.21 8.76
CA PHE A 145 14.70 2.81 9.15
C PHE A 145 14.03 1.82 8.20
N VAL A 146 12.79 2.10 7.76
CA VAL A 146 12.07 1.26 6.78
C VAL A 146 12.79 1.30 5.43
N MET A 147 13.18 2.49 4.98
CA MET A 147 13.93 2.65 3.72
C MET A 147 15.32 2.03 3.76
N SER A 148 15.96 1.99 4.92
CA SER A 148 17.24 1.29 5.11
C SER A 148 17.14 -0.20 4.72
N ASN A 149 16.05 -0.88 5.07
CA ASN A 149 15.82 -2.26 4.63
C ASN A 149 15.76 -2.36 3.09
N SER A 150 15.03 -1.44 2.46
CA SER A 150 14.90 -1.40 1.01
C SER A 150 16.26 -1.14 0.31
N PHE A 151 17.03 -0.19 0.81
CA PHE A 151 18.34 0.14 0.25
C PHE A 151 19.37 -0.97 0.48
N ALA A 152 19.38 -1.58 1.66
CA ALA A 152 20.25 -2.74 1.93
C ALA A 152 19.93 -3.89 0.98
N ASN A 153 18.65 -4.17 0.74
CA ASN A 153 18.24 -5.20 -0.21
C ASN A 153 18.69 -4.89 -1.66
N GLN A 154 18.57 -3.62 -2.08
CA GLN A 154 19.05 -3.18 -3.40
C GLN A 154 20.57 -3.35 -3.54
N VAL A 155 21.35 -3.01 -2.51
CA VAL A 155 22.81 -3.18 -2.51
C VAL A 155 23.18 -4.66 -2.58
N LEU A 156 22.60 -5.51 -1.74
CA LEU A 156 22.87 -6.96 -1.77
C LEU A 156 22.46 -7.57 -3.09
N ALA A 157 21.35 -7.15 -3.67
CA ALA A 157 20.93 -7.58 -5.00
C ALA A 157 21.96 -7.23 -6.09
N GLN A 158 22.52 -6.03 -6.06
CA GLN A 158 23.55 -5.61 -7.02
C GLN A 158 24.85 -6.42 -6.84
N LEU A 159 25.25 -6.64 -5.60
CA LEU A 159 26.43 -7.45 -5.30
C LEU A 159 26.25 -8.90 -5.76
N GLU A 160 25.11 -9.49 -5.52
CA GLU A 160 24.78 -10.85 -5.97
C GLU A 160 24.80 -10.94 -7.49
N LEU A 161 24.13 -10.05 -8.19
CA LEU A 161 24.12 -10.02 -9.66
C LEU A 161 25.52 -9.80 -10.24
N TRP A 162 26.33 -8.95 -9.63
CA TRP A 162 27.70 -8.72 -10.07
C TRP A 162 28.59 -9.95 -9.87
N ASN A 163 28.51 -10.59 -8.71
CA ASN A 163 29.33 -11.74 -8.37
C ASN A 163 28.98 -12.96 -9.24
N THR A 164 27.71 -13.15 -9.55
CA THR A 164 27.22 -14.32 -10.32
C THR A 164 26.97 -14.00 -11.81
N ARG A 165 27.40 -12.84 -12.32
CA ARG A 165 27.10 -12.36 -13.67
C ARG A 165 27.51 -13.30 -14.81
N LYS A 166 28.53 -14.14 -14.60
CA LYS A 166 29.01 -15.08 -15.60
C LYS A 166 28.08 -16.26 -15.82
N ASP A 167 27.29 -16.59 -14.79
CA ASP A 167 26.41 -17.74 -14.78
C ASP A 167 24.94 -17.36 -15.03
N ARG A 168 24.69 -16.06 -15.32
CA ARG A 168 23.34 -15.52 -15.55
C ARG A 168 23.12 -15.11 -17.00
N SER A 169 21.93 -15.36 -17.48
CA SER A 169 21.42 -14.80 -18.74
C SER A 169 20.76 -13.44 -18.51
N VAL A 170 20.60 -12.67 -19.57
CA VAL A 170 19.83 -11.41 -19.51
C VAL A 170 18.35 -11.75 -19.32
N GLY A 171 17.78 -11.31 -18.20
CA GLY A 171 16.39 -11.63 -17.86
C GLY A 171 15.96 -11.02 -16.53
N VAL A 172 14.77 -11.40 -16.07
CA VAL A 172 14.24 -11.03 -14.75
C VAL A 172 14.22 -12.29 -13.89
N GLU A 173 14.94 -12.24 -12.78
CA GLU A 173 15.09 -13.35 -11.86
C GLU A 173 14.66 -12.94 -10.45
N VAL A 174 14.24 -13.95 -9.67
CA VAL A 174 14.05 -13.81 -8.22
C VAL A 174 15.33 -14.22 -7.53
N LEU A 175 15.91 -13.32 -6.75
CA LEU A 175 17.16 -13.58 -6.04
C LEU A 175 16.97 -14.54 -4.85
N PRO A 176 18.05 -15.18 -4.39
CA PRO A 176 17.98 -16.14 -3.27
C PRO A 176 17.38 -15.54 -2.01
N LYS A 177 16.55 -16.32 -1.32
CA LYS A 177 15.85 -15.93 -0.09
C LYS A 177 16.77 -15.54 1.05
N VAL A 178 17.96 -16.08 1.09
CA VAL A 178 19.00 -15.77 2.08
C VAL A 178 19.36 -14.28 2.09
N LEU A 179 19.26 -13.58 0.97
CA LEU A 179 19.52 -12.13 0.91
C LEU A 179 18.46 -11.33 1.67
N ASP A 180 17.18 -11.71 1.54
CA ASP A 180 16.09 -11.08 2.31
C ASP A 180 16.27 -11.31 3.81
N GLU A 181 16.67 -12.53 4.20
CA GLU A 181 16.93 -12.88 5.59
C GLU A 181 18.12 -12.11 6.16
N GLU A 182 19.17 -11.91 5.36
CA GLU A 182 20.34 -11.13 5.79
C GLU A 182 19.96 -9.66 6.02
N VAL A 183 19.20 -9.05 5.12
CA VAL A 183 18.67 -7.69 5.33
C VAL A 183 17.90 -7.60 6.64
N ALA A 184 17.03 -8.57 6.92
CA ALA A 184 16.27 -8.61 8.16
C ALA A 184 17.18 -8.75 9.39
N ARG A 185 18.17 -9.66 9.36
CA ARG A 185 19.15 -9.86 10.46
C ARG A 185 19.89 -8.56 10.79
N LEU A 186 20.38 -7.84 9.78
CA LEU A 186 21.11 -6.58 9.95
C LEU A 186 20.29 -5.50 10.67
N HIS A 187 18.97 -5.53 10.53
CA HIS A 187 18.08 -4.54 11.11
C HIS A 187 17.49 -4.90 12.47
N LEU A 188 17.37 -6.20 12.78
CA LEU A 188 16.73 -6.70 14.00
C LEU A 188 17.42 -6.21 15.28
N ALA A 189 18.75 -6.19 15.30
CA ALA A 189 19.52 -5.75 16.46
C ALA A 189 19.25 -4.26 16.79
N LYS A 190 19.00 -3.44 15.75
CA LYS A 190 18.74 -2.00 15.92
C LYS A 190 17.44 -1.71 16.67
N ILE A 191 16.45 -2.60 16.55
CA ILE A 191 15.15 -2.47 17.23
C ILE A 191 15.04 -3.39 18.45
N GLY A 192 16.17 -3.95 18.92
CA GLY A 192 16.23 -4.75 20.13
C GLY A 192 15.61 -6.16 20.01
N CYS A 193 15.39 -6.64 18.80
CA CYS A 193 14.85 -7.99 18.58
C CYS A 193 15.92 -9.06 18.75
N LYS A 194 15.51 -10.18 19.33
CA LYS A 194 16.33 -11.40 19.49
C LYS A 194 15.63 -12.56 18.81
N LEU A 195 16.35 -13.25 17.92
CA LEU A 195 15.83 -14.46 17.26
C LEU A 195 16.03 -15.67 18.14
N THR A 196 15.06 -16.58 18.10
CA THR A 196 15.25 -17.93 18.61
C THR A 196 16.15 -18.70 17.64
N VAL A 197 17.10 -19.44 18.17
CA VAL A 197 17.99 -20.32 17.39
C VAL A 197 17.38 -21.71 17.34
N LEU A 198 17.24 -22.28 16.15
CA LEU A 198 16.80 -23.66 15.98
C LEU A 198 17.86 -24.66 16.52
N ARG A 199 17.39 -25.66 17.26
CA ARG A 199 18.22 -26.82 17.58
C ARG A 199 18.23 -27.80 16.40
N PRO A 200 19.29 -28.61 16.24
CA PRO A 200 19.37 -29.54 15.10
C PRO A 200 18.14 -30.42 14.93
N GLU A 201 17.63 -31.00 16.03
CA GLU A 201 16.44 -31.84 15.98
C GLU A 201 15.15 -31.11 15.56
N GLN A 202 15.07 -29.80 15.80
CA GLN A 202 13.95 -28.95 15.33
C GLN A 202 14.08 -28.65 13.85
N ALA A 203 15.29 -28.34 13.40
CA ALA A 203 15.59 -28.07 11.99
C ALA A 203 15.30 -29.32 11.14
N ASP A 204 15.76 -30.51 11.59
CA ASP A 204 15.47 -31.77 10.92
C ASP A 204 13.99 -32.08 10.84
N TYR A 205 13.24 -31.84 11.93
CA TYR A 205 11.78 -32.09 11.97
C TYR A 205 10.99 -31.28 10.95
N ILE A 206 11.37 -30.02 10.74
CA ILE A 206 10.69 -29.15 9.79
C ILE A 206 11.37 -29.07 8.41
N GLY A 207 12.48 -29.80 8.23
CA GLY A 207 13.18 -29.92 6.96
C GLY A 207 13.85 -28.64 6.47
N VAL A 208 14.42 -27.84 7.38
CA VAL A 208 15.17 -26.62 7.03
C VAL A 208 16.56 -26.62 7.66
N PRO A 209 17.55 -25.91 7.10
CA PRO A 209 18.84 -25.70 7.76
C PRO A 209 18.71 -24.90 9.07
N VAL A 210 19.58 -25.16 10.05
CA VAL A 210 19.60 -24.38 11.31
C VAL A 210 19.79 -22.89 11.07
N GLU A 211 20.60 -22.55 10.08
CA GLU A 211 20.93 -21.16 9.73
C GLU A 211 20.00 -20.53 8.69
N GLY A 212 19.01 -21.28 8.21
CA GLY A 212 18.13 -20.88 7.12
C GLY A 212 18.67 -21.17 5.71
N PRO A 213 17.97 -20.82 4.66
CA PRO A 213 16.70 -20.09 4.64
C PRO A 213 15.54 -20.92 5.22
N TYR A 214 14.69 -20.26 6.01
CA TYR A 214 13.57 -20.93 6.73
C TYR A 214 12.32 -21.12 5.88
N LYS A 215 12.27 -20.54 4.70
CA LYS A 215 11.15 -20.64 3.75
C LYS A 215 11.66 -20.98 2.36
N PRO A 216 10.89 -21.74 1.58
CA PRO A 216 11.25 -22.03 0.19
C PRO A 216 11.20 -20.74 -0.66
N ASP A 217 11.92 -20.75 -1.78
CA ASP A 217 12.10 -19.57 -2.66
C ASP A 217 10.78 -18.99 -3.21
N PHE A 218 9.77 -19.85 -3.40
CA PHE A 218 8.44 -19.42 -3.86
C PHE A 218 7.59 -18.75 -2.78
N TYR A 219 7.95 -18.86 -1.51
CA TYR A 219 7.19 -18.26 -0.41
C TYR A 219 7.28 -16.73 -0.45
N ARG A 220 6.12 -16.10 -0.22
CA ARG A 220 6.00 -14.63 -0.08
C ARG A 220 5.37 -14.30 1.27
N TYR A 221 6.05 -13.44 2.01
CA TYR A 221 5.60 -12.95 3.32
C TYR A 221 4.37 -12.06 3.23
#